data_4634eeaaa8d0ddaa23f8c97251be31b2
#
_entry.id   4634eeaaa8d0ddaa23f8c97251be31b2
#
_cell.length_a   1.000
_cell.length_b   1.000
_cell.length_c   1.000
_cell.angle_alpha   90.00
_cell.angle_beta   90.00
_cell.angle_gamma   90.00
#
_symmetry.space_group_name_H-M   'P 1'
#
loop_
_entity.id
_entity.type
_entity.pdbx_description
1 polymer ?
#
loop_
_entity_poly.entity_id
_entity_poly.type
_entity_poly.pdbx_seq_one_letter_code
_entity_poly.pdbx_strand_id
1 'polypeptide(L)'
;MDPIFVRTARIIGEKGVDFLSTKTVAVFGIGGVGSYAAEALVRAGVGHLIFIDKDAVEDSNLNRQLVADRTTLGRNKAEIMVERAHRVN
;
A
#
# COMPACT_ATOMS: atom_id res chain seq x y z
N MET A 1 10.65 -16.91 -8.13
CA MET A 1 10.34 -15.76 -7.22
C MET A 1 10.63 -14.46 -7.93
N ASP A 2 9.76 -13.47 -7.76
CA ASP A 2 9.97 -12.15 -8.33
C ASP A 2 11.23 -11.50 -7.72
N PRO A 3 12.15 -10.97 -8.52
CA PRO A 3 13.40 -10.35 -8.03
C PRO A 3 13.19 -9.20 -7.04
N ILE A 4 12.05 -8.53 -7.04
CA ILE A 4 11.79 -7.45 -6.08
C ILE A 4 11.76 -7.94 -4.63
N PHE A 5 11.58 -9.25 -4.41
CA PHE A 5 11.51 -9.84 -3.08
C PHE A 5 12.78 -10.54 -2.62
N VAL A 6 13.88 -10.41 -3.37
CA VAL A 6 15.11 -11.16 -3.06
C VAL A 6 15.67 -10.85 -1.67
N ARG A 7 15.59 -9.60 -1.24
CA ARG A 7 16.07 -9.21 0.10
C ARG A 7 15.10 -9.62 1.20
N THR A 8 13.81 -9.53 0.94
CA THR A 8 12.78 -10.03 1.84
C THR A 8 12.96 -11.52 2.09
N ALA A 9 13.22 -12.29 1.03
CA ALA A 9 13.45 -13.73 1.13
C ALA A 9 14.67 -14.10 1.99
N ARG A 10 15.66 -13.21 2.12
CA ARG A 10 16.80 -13.44 3.01
C ARG A 10 16.39 -13.50 4.48
N ILE A 11 15.28 -12.88 4.83
CA ILE A 11 14.78 -12.81 6.21
C ILE A 11 13.72 -13.89 6.45
N ILE A 12 12.72 -13.99 5.58
CA ILE A 12 11.57 -14.88 5.76
C ILE A 12 11.60 -16.13 4.89
N GLY A 13 12.59 -16.23 3.98
CA GLY A 13 12.72 -17.34 3.03
C GLY A 13 11.78 -17.22 1.85
N GLU A 14 12.02 -17.99 0.78
CA GLU A 14 11.13 -18.03 -0.38
C GLU A 14 9.74 -18.53 -0.01
N LYS A 15 9.64 -19.48 0.93
CA LYS A 15 8.35 -19.97 1.41
C LYS A 15 7.54 -18.87 2.09
N GLY A 16 8.20 -17.99 2.84
CA GLY A 16 7.55 -16.83 3.46
C GLY A 16 7.03 -15.85 2.42
N VAL A 17 7.82 -15.57 1.38
CA VAL A 17 7.41 -14.73 0.26
C VAL A 17 6.17 -15.32 -0.45
N ASP A 18 6.22 -16.61 -0.75
CA ASP A 18 5.10 -17.30 -1.40
C ASP A 18 3.86 -17.31 -0.52
N PHE A 19 4.03 -17.51 0.77
CA PHE A 19 2.93 -17.48 1.74
C PHE A 19 2.23 -16.13 1.75
N LEU A 20 2.98 -15.03 1.82
CA LEU A 20 2.40 -13.68 1.78
C LEU A 20 1.65 -13.41 0.48
N SER A 21 2.14 -13.94 -0.63
CA SER A 21 1.49 -13.75 -1.93
C SER A 21 0.09 -14.39 -2.00
N THR A 22 -0.24 -15.29 -1.08
CA THR A 22 -1.56 -15.94 -1.02
C THR A 22 -2.53 -15.21 -0.10
N LYS A 23 -2.08 -14.19 0.62
CA LYS A 23 -2.89 -13.53 1.64
C LYS A 23 -3.68 -12.35 1.07
N THR A 24 -4.83 -12.12 1.69
CA THR A 24 -5.70 -10.98 1.42
C THR A 24 -5.80 -10.13 2.69
N VAL A 25 -5.52 -8.84 2.57
CA VAL A 25 -5.60 -7.89 3.68
C VAL A 25 -6.45 -6.70 3.26
N ALA A 26 -7.41 -6.32 4.09
CA ALA A 26 -8.18 -5.10 3.91
C ALA A 26 -7.63 -4.01 4.82
N VAL A 27 -7.40 -2.82 4.27
CA VAL A 27 -6.95 -1.65 5.02
C VAL A 27 -8.09 -0.65 5.06
N PHE A 28 -8.62 -0.40 6.24
CA PHE A 28 -9.69 0.56 6.46
C PHE A 28 -9.10 1.90 6.91
N GLY A 29 -9.28 2.92 6.10
CA GLY A 29 -8.73 4.24 6.36
C GLY A 29 -7.33 4.42 5.78
N ILE A 30 -7.22 5.24 4.74
CA ILE A 30 -5.96 5.56 4.05
C ILE A 30 -5.52 6.97 4.46
N GLY A 31 -5.27 7.12 5.75
CA GLY A 31 -4.82 8.37 6.34
C GLY A 31 -3.33 8.35 6.69
N GLY A 32 -2.99 9.03 7.80
CA GLY A 32 -1.60 9.13 8.25
C GLY A 32 -0.95 7.78 8.56
N VAL A 33 -1.63 6.93 9.32
CA VAL A 33 -1.14 5.58 9.64
C VAL A 33 -1.48 4.59 8.54
N GLY A 34 -2.75 4.59 8.08
CA GLY A 34 -3.24 3.62 7.11
C GLY A 34 -2.52 3.67 5.77
N SER A 35 -2.15 4.85 5.27
CA SER A 35 -1.45 4.97 4.00
C SER A 35 -0.05 4.35 4.05
N TYR A 36 0.68 4.54 5.14
CA TYR A 36 1.99 3.91 5.32
C TYR A 36 1.89 2.41 5.59
N ALA A 37 0.87 1.98 6.34
CA ALA A 37 0.61 0.55 6.53
C ALA A 37 0.29 -0.13 5.19
N ALA A 38 -0.54 0.48 4.36
CA ALA A 38 -0.86 -0.01 3.02
C ALA A 38 0.39 -0.12 2.16
N GLU A 39 1.23 0.90 2.15
CA GLU A 39 2.51 0.89 1.42
C GLU A 39 3.40 -0.27 1.87
N ALA A 40 3.53 -0.47 3.18
CA ALA A 40 4.35 -1.56 3.73
C ALA A 40 3.83 -2.93 3.29
N LEU A 41 2.53 -3.12 3.28
CA LEU A 41 1.91 -4.38 2.84
C LEU A 41 2.13 -4.65 1.35
N VAL A 42 2.03 -3.61 0.52
CA VAL A 42 2.32 -3.72 -0.92
C VAL A 42 3.76 -4.17 -1.13
N ARG A 43 4.69 -3.52 -0.47
CA ARG A 43 6.13 -3.80 -0.62
C ARG A 43 6.53 -5.14 -0.01
N ALA A 44 5.82 -5.60 1.03
CA ALA A 44 6.04 -6.92 1.62
C ALA A 44 5.57 -8.07 0.74
N GLY A 45 4.75 -7.79 -0.26
CA GLY A 45 4.30 -8.81 -1.21
C GLY A 45 3.01 -9.51 -0.85
N VAL A 46 2.15 -8.88 -0.04
CA VAL A 46 0.79 -9.38 0.19
C VAL A 46 0.08 -9.42 -1.17
N GLY A 47 -0.46 -10.59 -1.53
CA GLY A 47 -0.94 -10.85 -2.88
C GLY A 47 -2.24 -10.15 -3.23
N HIS A 48 -3.08 -9.88 -2.25
CA HIS A 48 -4.37 -9.24 -2.46
C HIS A 48 -4.61 -8.16 -1.40
N LEU A 49 -4.77 -6.93 -1.84
CA LEU A 49 -5.02 -5.81 -0.95
C LEU A 49 -6.33 -5.12 -1.33
N ILE A 50 -7.13 -4.81 -0.32
CA ILE A 50 -8.37 -4.08 -0.47
C ILE A 50 -8.25 -2.79 0.33
N PHE A 51 -8.36 -1.65 -0.33
CA PHE A 51 -8.28 -0.34 0.32
C PHE A 51 -9.66 0.28 0.41
N ILE A 52 -10.04 0.69 1.62
CA ILE A 52 -11.37 1.24 1.89
C ILE A 52 -11.21 2.59 2.56
N ASP A 53 -11.60 3.64 1.85
CA ASP A 53 -11.63 5.00 2.36
C ASP A 53 -12.63 5.82 1.53
N LYS A 54 -13.57 6.48 2.20
CA LYS A 54 -14.57 7.32 1.52
C LYS A 54 -14.09 8.73 1.26
N ASP A 55 -12.99 9.14 1.89
CA ASP A 55 -12.55 10.52 1.88
C ASP A 55 -11.69 10.85 0.66
N ALA A 56 -11.71 12.12 0.29
CA ALA A 56 -10.83 12.69 -0.70
C ALA A 56 -9.63 13.34 -0.01
N VAL A 57 -8.53 13.49 -0.75
CA VAL A 57 -7.34 14.17 -0.27
C VAL A 57 -7.62 15.67 -0.09
N GLU A 58 -7.24 16.20 1.07
CA GLU A 58 -7.36 17.62 1.41
C GLU A 58 -5.97 18.23 1.66
N ASP A 59 -5.89 19.56 1.56
CA ASP A 59 -4.65 20.31 1.77
C ASP A 59 -3.95 19.95 3.08
N SER A 60 -4.74 19.82 4.16
CA SER A 60 -4.23 19.52 5.49
C SER A 60 -3.61 18.13 5.60
N ASN A 61 -3.85 17.25 4.63
CA ASN A 61 -3.29 15.90 4.62
C ASN A 61 -1.84 15.84 4.14
N LEU A 62 -1.38 16.88 3.43
CA LEU A 62 -0.07 16.87 2.79
C LEU A 62 1.09 16.72 3.78
N ASN A 63 0.90 17.14 5.02
CA ASN A 63 1.97 17.11 6.00
C ASN A 63 2.33 15.69 6.49
N ARG A 64 1.47 14.69 6.29
CA ARG A 64 1.67 13.38 6.91
C ARG A 64 1.10 12.18 6.15
N GLN A 65 0.24 12.37 5.15
CA GLN A 65 -0.40 11.26 4.46
C GLN A 65 0.31 10.95 3.15
N LEU A 66 0.72 9.69 3.00
CA LEU A 66 1.51 9.23 1.85
C LEU A 66 0.81 9.47 0.50
N VAL A 67 -0.52 9.34 0.48
CA VAL A 67 -1.31 9.52 -0.75
C VAL A 67 -1.54 10.99 -1.09
N ALA A 68 -1.19 11.90 -0.19
CA ALA A 68 -1.49 13.32 -0.32
C ALA A 68 -0.29 14.08 -0.91
N ASP A 69 -0.46 14.61 -2.11
CA ASP A 69 0.44 15.57 -2.72
C ASP A 69 -0.38 16.57 -3.55
N ARG A 70 0.30 17.53 -4.18
CA ARG A 70 -0.40 18.57 -4.94
C ARG A 70 -1.14 18.02 -6.16
N THR A 71 -0.74 16.86 -6.68
CA THR A 71 -1.38 16.23 -7.84
C THR A 71 -2.59 15.40 -7.46
N THR A 72 -2.75 15.04 -6.18
CA THR A 72 -3.83 14.15 -5.72
C THR A 72 -4.94 14.87 -4.98
N LEU A 73 -4.81 16.19 -4.75
CA LEU A 73 -5.86 16.98 -4.07
C LEU A 73 -7.23 16.76 -4.71
N GLY A 74 -8.23 16.49 -3.88
CA GLY A 74 -9.61 16.25 -4.31
C GLY A 74 -9.90 14.84 -4.81
N ARG A 75 -8.90 13.98 -4.96
CA ARG A 75 -9.08 12.60 -5.40
C ARG A 75 -9.37 11.67 -4.23
N ASN A 76 -10.09 10.58 -4.48
CA ASN A 76 -10.38 9.56 -3.45
C ASN A 76 -9.09 8.87 -3.02
N LYS A 77 -8.89 8.77 -1.70
CA LYS A 77 -7.66 8.21 -1.12
C LYS A 77 -7.46 6.74 -1.47
N ALA A 78 -8.52 5.94 -1.47
CA ALA A 78 -8.42 4.51 -1.80
C ALA A 78 -7.99 4.31 -3.26
N GLU A 79 -8.54 5.09 -4.19
CA GLU A 79 -8.15 5.02 -5.61
C GLU A 79 -6.67 5.37 -5.82
N ILE A 80 -6.19 6.40 -5.13
CA ILE A 80 -4.78 6.80 -5.21
C ILE A 80 -3.89 5.67 -4.69
N MET A 81 -4.30 5.03 -3.59
CA MET A 81 -3.51 3.91 -3.03
C MET A 81 -3.46 2.73 -3.98
N VAL A 82 -4.55 2.42 -4.68
CA VAL A 82 -4.57 1.37 -5.73
C VAL A 82 -3.57 1.70 -6.84
N GLU A 83 -3.59 2.92 -7.36
CA GLU A 83 -2.65 3.35 -8.40
C GLU A 83 -1.20 3.23 -7.93
N ARG A 84 -0.95 3.67 -6.69
CA ARG A 84 0.38 3.60 -6.10
C ARG A 84 0.85 2.16 -5.92
N ALA A 85 -0.04 1.28 -5.46
CA ALA A 85 0.26 -0.14 -5.31
C ALA A 85 0.67 -0.78 -6.64
N HIS A 86 -0.05 -0.48 -7.71
CA HIS A 86 0.28 -1.00 -9.04
C HIS A 86 1.61 -0.49 -9.59
N ARG A 87 2.07 0.68 -9.17
CA ARG A 87 3.40 1.17 -9.55
C ARG A 87 4.54 0.46 -8.81
N VAL A 88 4.26 -0.10 -7.64
CA VAL A 88 5.26 -0.79 -6.82
C VAL A 88 5.29 -2.29 -7.12
N ASN A 89 4.14 -2.87 -7.19
CA ASN A 89 3.97 -4.33 -7.32
C ASN A 89 2.70 -4.62 -8.18
#